data_1f9b6df776ee1d3db584e1db1a89a36f
#
_entry.id   1f9b6df776ee1d3db584e1db1a89a36f
#
_cell.length_a   1.000
_cell.length_b   1.000
_cell.length_c   1.000
_cell.angle_alpha   90.00
_cell.angle_beta   90.00
_cell.angle_gamma   90.00
#
_symmetry.space_group_name_H-M   'P 1'
#
loop_
_entity.id
_entity.type
_entity.pdbx_description
1 polymer ?
#
loop_
_entity_poly.entity_id
_entity_poly.type
_entity_poly.pdbx_seq_one_letter_code
_entity_poly.pdbx_strand_id
1 'polypeptide(L)'
;MKAQRLAELQAMDSTFNALLESDPAMKLLEILAYREMVNLARFNSGALAVLLAYAKGADLDQLGANFDVARQVVTPADDTTIPPTAAVMETDDAYRQRIRLSWYARNTAGAREAYEYYARTADSGVLDAGVYGPPDTEPGHVDVYVLAREGDGTPPDTLLATVNSALSAEDVRPLTDYVSVKAAEILRYSVDATLVIRPGPDTDTVVKAAKNALEAYTASVHAIETDVSIAGIYAALKQAGVDDVILRAPAATLAVGNGQAAWCESVTLSTQEPD
;
A
#
# COMPACT_ATOMS: atom_id res chain seq x y z
N MET A 1 -20.47 6.04 27.52
CA MET A 1 -19.81 5.53 28.74
C MET A 1 -20.13 6.37 30.00
N LYS A 2 -19.72 7.69 30.13
CA LYS A 2 -20.03 8.50 31.32
C LYS A 2 -21.53 8.45 31.69
N ALA A 3 -22.43 8.74 30.74
CA ALA A 3 -23.88 8.70 30.97
C ALA A 3 -24.42 7.31 31.41
N GLN A 4 -23.83 6.25 30.84
CA GLN A 4 -24.17 4.88 31.20
C GLN A 4 -23.76 4.56 32.65
N ARG A 5 -22.53 4.93 33.04
CA ARG A 5 -22.03 4.73 34.41
C ARG A 5 -22.81 5.56 35.44
N LEU A 6 -23.24 6.77 35.04
CA LEU A 6 -24.12 7.58 35.87
C LEU A 6 -25.49 6.90 36.06
N ALA A 7 -26.07 6.36 35.00
CA ALA A 7 -27.34 5.64 35.10
C ALA A 7 -27.23 4.37 35.96
N GLU A 8 -26.10 3.62 35.83
CA GLU A 8 -25.83 2.47 36.69
C GLU A 8 -25.70 2.86 38.17
N LEU A 9 -24.96 3.94 38.47
CA LEU A 9 -24.84 4.46 39.85
C LEU A 9 -26.21 4.86 40.42
N GLN A 10 -27.03 5.58 39.66
CA GLN A 10 -28.38 5.99 40.05
C GLN A 10 -29.33 4.80 40.23
N ALA A 11 -29.14 3.73 39.46
CA ALA A 11 -29.91 2.49 39.63
C ALA A 11 -29.52 1.72 40.90
N MET A 12 -28.23 1.81 41.30
CA MET A 12 -27.75 1.19 42.54
C MET A 12 -28.17 1.98 43.80
N ASP A 13 -28.14 3.32 43.69
CA ASP A 13 -28.51 4.21 44.79
C ASP A 13 -29.16 5.50 44.26
N SER A 14 -30.47 5.63 44.47
CA SER A 14 -31.29 6.75 44.03
C SER A 14 -30.95 8.09 44.70
N THR A 15 -30.13 8.11 45.74
CA THR A 15 -29.64 9.35 46.36
C THR A 15 -28.71 10.16 45.47
N PHE A 16 -28.07 9.52 44.45
CA PHE A 16 -27.23 10.18 43.44
C PHE A 16 -28.07 10.82 42.31
N ASN A 17 -29.15 11.51 42.60
CA ASN A 17 -30.09 12.04 41.59
C ASN A 17 -29.79 13.48 41.13
N ALA A 18 -28.91 14.19 41.81
CA ALA A 18 -28.63 15.63 41.58
C ALA A 18 -27.11 15.94 41.52
N LEU A 19 -26.34 15.08 40.85
CA LEU A 19 -24.89 15.26 40.71
C LEU A 19 -24.55 16.43 39.74
N LEU A 20 -23.75 17.35 40.25
CA LEU A 20 -23.18 18.44 39.44
C LEU A 20 -21.84 18.03 38.81
N GLU A 21 -21.42 18.67 37.73
CA GLU A 21 -20.14 18.41 37.08
C GLU A 21 -18.92 18.62 38.00
N SER A 22 -19.04 19.48 39.01
CA SER A 22 -18.02 19.73 40.03
C SER A 22 -18.04 18.71 41.19
N ASP A 23 -19.02 17.83 41.23
CA ASP A 23 -19.14 16.83 42.30
C ASP A 23 -17.98 15.82 42.24
N PRO A 24 -17.34 15.48 43.38
CA PRO A 24 -16.29 14.47 43.43
C PRO A 24 -16.72 13.12 42.85
N ALA A 25 -17.95 12.69 43.02
CA ALA A 25 -18.49 11.46 42.44
C ALA A 25 -18.52 11.52 40.92
N MET A 26 -18.86 12.67 40.33
CA MET A 26 -18.82 12.87 38.88
C MET A 26 -17.39 12.81 38.34
N LYS A 27 -16.39 13.35 39.06
CA LYS A 27 -14.99 13.28 38.68
C LYS A 27 -14.45 11.84 38.70
N LEU A 28 -14.88 11.04 39.70
CA LEU A 28 -14.54 9.61 39.74
C LEU A 28 -15.19 8.84 38.58
N LEU A 29 -16.45 9.11 38.24
CA LEU A 29 -17.12 8.51 37.08
C LEU A 29 -16.45 8.89 35.75
N GLU A 30 -15.95 10.13 35.60
CA GLU A 30 -15.21 10.56 34.45
C GLU A 30 -13.89 9.77 34.29
N ILE A 31 -13.16 9.60 35.39
CA ILE A 31 -11.90 8.82 35.39
C ILE A 31 -12.19 7.35 35.05
N LEU A 32 -13.22 6.75 35.61
CA LEU A 32 -13.62 5.36 35.35
C LEU A 32 -14.04 5.19 33.88
N ALA A 33 -14.89 6.07 33.36
CA ALA A 33 -15.32 6.05 31.96
C ALA A 33 -14.14 6.24 30.99
N TYR A 34 -13.19 7.12 31.31
CA TYR A 34 -11.97 7.31 30.54
C TYR A 34 -11.09 6.05 30.53
N ARG A 35 -10.88 5.44 31.71
CA ARG A 35 -10.11 4.19 31.84
C ARG A 35 -10.73 3.05 31.04
N GLU A 36 -12.05 2.91 31.10
CA GLU A 36 -12.78 1.92 30.33
C GLU A 36 -12.62 2.16 28.82
N MET A 37 -12.76 3.39 28.37
CA MET A 37 -12.55 3.77 26.96
C MET A 37 -11.13 3.43 26.49
N VAL A 38 -10.11 3.74 27.29
CA VAL A 38 -8.71 3.40 27.00
C VAL A 38 -8.51 1.88 26.95
N ASN A 39 -9.11 1.13 27.87
CA ASN A 39 -9.01 -0.33 27.87
C ASN A 39 -9.69 -0.95 26.64
N LEU A 40 -10.88 -0.47 26.26
CA LEU A 40 -11.55 -0.91 25.02
C LEU A 40 -10.74 -0.59 23.79
N ALA A 41 -10.15 0.62 23.71
CA ALA A 41 -9.27 1.00 22.61
C ALA A 41 -8.04 0.09 22.53
N ARG A 42 -7.39 -0.23 23.66
CA ARG A 42 -6.27 -1.16 23.72
C ARG A 42 -6.67 -2.58 23.31
N PHE A 43 -7.83 -3.05 23.78
CA PHE A 43 -8.33 -4.37 23.40
C PHE A 43 -8.59 -4.45 21.89
N ASN A 44 -9.27 -3.46 21.32
CA ASN A 44 -9.54 -3.39 19.90
C ASN A 44 -8.23 -3.31 19.08
N SER A 45 -7.26 -2.49 19.52
CA SER A 45 -5.94 -2.41 18.87
C SER A 45 -5.22 -3.75 18.92
N GLY A 46 -5.22 -4.44 20.07
CA GLY A 46 -4.63 -5.77 20.22
C GLY A 46 -5.31 -6.83 19.35
N ALA A 47 -6.63 -6.77 19.20
CA ALA A 47 -7.37 -7.67 18.31
C ALA A 47 -7.01 -7.43 16.83
N LEU A 48 -6.81 -6.17 16.43
CA LEU A 48 -6.39 -5.84 15.07
C LEU A 48 -4.92 -6.21 14.80
N ALA A 49 -4.06 -6.12 15.82
CA ALA A 49 -2.62 -6.41 15.72
C ALA A 49 -2.32 -7.88 15.35
N VAL A 50 -3.20 -8.80 15.68
CA VAL A 50 -3.04 -10.24 15.36
C VAL A 50 -3.67 -10.64 14.02
N LEU A 51 -4.30 -9.72 13.32
CA LEU A 51 -4.92 -9.97 12.01
C LEU A 51 -4.01 -9.47 10.89
N LEU A 52 -3.58 -10.34 10.01
CA LEU A 52 -2.68 -10.01 8.90
C LEU A 52 -3.17 -8.81 8.07
N ALA A 53 -4.49 -8.65 7.91
CA ALA A 53 -5.08 -7.55 7.14
C ALA A 53 -4.88 -6.17 7.79
N TYR A 54 -4.69 -6.11 9.11
CA TYR A 54 -4.68 -4.86 9.89
C TYR A 54 -3.40 -4.61 10.66
N ALA A 55 -2.60 -5.64 10.91
CA ALA A 55 -1.32 -5.55 11.61
C ALA A 55 -0.36 -4.59 10.90
N LYS A 56 0.44 -3.84 11.67
CA LYS A 56 1.39 -2.85 11.19
C LYS A 56 2.72 -2.96 11.93
N GLY A 57 3.82 -2.51 11.28
CA GLY A 57 5.14 -2.44 11.90
C GLY A 57 5.53 -3.74 12.57
N ALA A 58 5.94 -3.67 13.84
CA ALA A 58 6.43 -4.82 14.60
C ALA A 58 5.40 -5.96 14.77
N ASP A 59 4.10 -5.65 14.86
CA ASP A 59 3.06 -6.67 14.94
C ASP A 59 3.00 -7.49 13.64
N LEU A 60 3.12 -6.80 12.50
CA LEU A 60 3.19 -7.46 11.19
C LEU A 60 4.48 -8.27 11.03
N ASP A 61 5.61 -7.79 11.59
CA ASP A 61 6.88 -8.50 11.56
C ASP A 61 6.79 -9.83 12.34
N GLN A 62 6.09 -9.84 13.48
CA GLN A 62 5.81 -11.07 14.24
C GLN A 62 4.92 -12.04 13.46
N LEU A 63 3.92 -11.53 12.74
CA LEU A 63 3.10 -12.39 11.88
C LEU A 63 3.91 -12.98 10.74
N GLY A 64 4.79 -12.19 10.10
CA GLY A 64 5.65 -12.68 9.03
C GLY A 64 6.64 -13.73 9.49
N ALA A 65 7.17 -13.60 10.71
CA ALA A 65 8.09 -14.59 11.30
C ALA A 65 7.45 -15.99 11.43
N ASN A 66 6.13 -16.09 11.60
CA ASN A 66 5.42 -17.38 11.62
C ASN A 66 5.46 -18.12 10.27
N PHE A 67 5.80 -17.41 9.19
CA PHE A 67 5.89 -17.94 7.83
C PHE A 67 7.32 -17.97 7.30
N ASP A 68 8.31 -17.69 8.13
CA ASP A 68 9.73 -17.55 7.76
C ASP A 68 9.96 -16.44 6.71
N VAL A 69 9.11 -15.42 6.71
CA VAL A 69 9.22 -14.24 5.82
C VAL A 69 9.70 -13.06 6.64
N ALA A 70 10.93 -12.61 6.40
CA ALA A 70 11.48 -11.39 7.00
C ALA A 70 11.15 -10.17 6.13
N ARG A 71 10.99 -8.99 6.78
CA ARG A 71 10.87 -7.71 6.08
C ARG A 71 12.17 -7.38 5.35
N GLN A 72 12.07 -6.99 4.08
CA GLN A 72 13.23 -6.65 3.26
C GLN A 72 13.76 -5.24 3.59
N VAL A 73 15.09 -5.08 3.50
CA VAL A 73 15.74 -3.77 3.50
C VAL A 73 15.78 -3.27 2.06
N VAL A 74 15.07 -2.19 1.77
CA VAL A 74 15.02 -1.57 0.44
C VAL A 74 16.25 -0.69 0.23
N THR A 75 16.57 0.15 1.21
CA THR A 75 17.79 0.96 1.19
C THR A 75 18.53 0.71 2.49
N PRO A 76 19.81 0.26 2.46
CA PRO A 76 20.61 0.11 3.65
C PRO A 76 20.79 1.43 4.42
N ALA A 77 21.05 1.32 5.74
CA ALA A 77 21.46 2.48 6.53
C ALA A 77 22.79 3.04 6.02
N ASP A 78 22.94 4.36 6.07
CA ASP A 78 24.20 5.03 5.73
C ASP A 78 24.68 5.88 6.91
N ASP A 79 25.69 5.38 7.60
CA ASP A 79 26.33 6.04 8.74
C ASP A 79 27.39 7.07 8.32
N THR A 80 27.67 7.19 7.01
CA THR A 80 28.64 8.15 6.46
C THR A 80 28.04 9.54 6.24
N THR A 81 26.71 9.66 6.23
CA THR A 81 25.98 10.93 6.12
C THR A 81 25.87 11.64 7.48
N ILE A 82 25.65 12.97 7.46
CA ILE A 82 25.45 13.78 8.67
C ILE A 82 24.14 14.55 8.54
N PRO A 83 23.06 14.23 9.31
CA PRO A 83 22.97 13.09 10.24
C PRO A 83 22.95 11.72 9.53
N PRO A 84 23.29 10.62 10.22
CA PRO A 84 23.20 9.28 9.65
C PRO A 84 21.80 8.97 9.13
N THR A 85 21.72 8.31 7.98
CA THR A 85 20.44 7.94 7.37
C THR A 85 20.05 6.53 7.80
N ALA A 86 18.84 6.39 8.36
CA ALA A 86 18.31 5.08 8.75
C ALA A 86 17.97 4.22 7.53
N ALA A 87 18.03 2.89 7.69
CA ALA A 87 17.59 1.97 6.66
C ALA A 87 16.11 2.20 6.29
N VAL A 88 15.81 2.14 5.00
CA VAL A 88 14.43 2.13 4.50
C VAL A 88 13.99 0.68 4.35
N MET A 89 12.95 0.33 5.08
CA MET A 89 12.39 -1.01 5.05
C MET A 89 11.24 -1.09 4.04
N GLU A 90 10.96 -2.31 3.59
CA GLU A 90 9.77 -2.64 2.82
C GLU A 90 8.50 -2.13 3.52
N THR A 91 7.55 -1.57 2.75
CA THR A 91 6.29 -1.06 3.30
C THR A 91 5.43 -2.18 3.87
N ASP A 92 4.56 -1.86 4.83
CA ASP A 92 3.64 -2.83 5.43
C ASP A 92 2.77 -3.53 4.38
N ASP A 93 2.35 -2.83 3.32
CA ASP A 93 1.49 -3.39 2.28
C ASP A 93 2.24 -4.36 1.37
N ALA A 94 3.46 -4.02 0.93
CA ALA A 94 4.31 -4.91 0.15
C ALA A 94 4.69 -6.16 0.95
N TYR A 95 5.08 -5.98 2.22
CA TYR A 95 5.42 -7.08 3.12
C TYR A 95 4.23 -8.01 3.39
N ARG A 96 3.06 -7.45 3.65
CA ARG A 96 1.81 -8.22 3.83
C ARG A 96 1.48 -9.06 2.60
N GLN A 97 1.69 -8.52 1.40
CA GLN A 97 1.49 -9.24 0.16
C GLN A 97 2.47 -10.42 0.04
N ARG A 98 3.77 -10.23 0.36
CA ARG A 98 4.75 -11.32 0.37
C ARG A 98 4.42 -12.40 1.40
N ILE A 99 3.96 -12.02 2.61
CA ILE A 99 3.49 -12.99 3.61
C ILE A 99 2.33 -13.84 3.04
N ARG A 100 1.38 -13.23 2.34
CA ARG A 100 0.26 -13.96 1.71
C ARG A 100 0.75 -14.89 0.61
N LEU A 101 1.67 -14.44 -0.23
CA LEU A 101 2.24 -15.23 -1.31
C LEU A 101 3.10 -16.40 -0.82
N SER A 102 3.72 -16.30 0.37
CA SER A 102 4.57 -17.36 0.92
C SER A 102 3.85 -18.70 1.11
N TRP A 103 2.52 -18.70 1.24
CA TRP A 103 1.72 -19.92 1.28
C TRP A 103 1.83 -20.73 -0.01
N TYR A 104 1.86 -20.05 -1.15
CA TYR A 104 1.95 -20.69 -2.45
C TYR A 104 3.36 -21.25 -2.72
N ALA A 105 4.39 -20.65 -2.12
CA ALA A 105 5.78 -21.14 -2.20
C ALA A 105 5.97 -22.51 -1.58
N ARG A 106 5.04 -22.97 -0.72
CA ARG A 106 5.06 -24.32 -0.14
C ARG A 106 4.42 -25.37 -1.06
N ASN A 107 3.88 -24.93 -2.21
CA ASN A 107 3.27 -25.83 -3.20
C ASN A 107 4.32 -26.29 -4.22
N THR A 108 4.43 -27.60 -4.42
CA THR A 108 5.39 -28.21 -5.36
C THR A 108 4.87 -28.22 -6.81
N ALA A 109 3.67 -27.69 -7.08
CA ALA A 109 3.02 -27.78 -8.38
C ALA A 109 3.28 -26.60 -9.33
N GLY A 110 4.18 -25.65 -8.99
CA GLY A 110 4.52 -24.50 -9.86
C GLY A 110 3.36 -23.54 -10.03
N ALA A 111 2.68 -23.18 -8.95
CA ALA A 111 1.61 -22.19 -8.99
C ALA A 111 2.16 -20.81 -9.40
N ARG A 112 1.36 -20.02 -10.15
CA ARG A 112 1.70 -18.65 -10.57
C ARG A 112 2.19 -17.79 -9.39
N GLU A 113 1.46 -17.85 -8.31
CA GLU A 113 1.74 -17.09 -7.08
C GLU A 113 3.05 -17.53 -6.38
N ALA A 114 3.48 -18.79 -6.59
CA ALA A 114 4.77 -19.26 -6.10
C ALA A 114 5.92 -18.56 -6.84
N TYR A 115 5.85 -18.51 -8.16
CA TYR A 115 6.82 -17.79 -8.97
C TYR A 115 6.83 -16.28 -8.64
N GLU A 116 5.67 -15.67 -8.45
CA GLU A 116 5.56 -14.28 -8.02
C GLU A 116 6.23 -14.05 -6.65
N TYR A 117 5.99 -14.94 -5.68
CA TYR A 117 6.63 -14.88 -4.37
C TYR A 117 8.17 -14.94 -4.48
N TYR A 118 8.69 -15.91 -5.20
CA TYR A 118 10.14 -16.08 -5.36
C TYR A 118 10.77 -14.90 -6.12
N ALA A 119 10.12 -14.39 -7.17
CA ALA A 119 10.60 -13.22 -7.90
C ALA A 119 10.69 -11.99 -7.00
N ARG A 120 9.63 -11.68 -6.23
CA ARG A 120 9.61 -10.54 -5.28
C ARG A 120 10.53 -10.74 -4.08
N THR A 121 10.91 -11.96 -3.77
CA THR A 121 11.79 -12.28 -2.62
C THR A 121 13.26 -12.34 -3.04
N ALA A 122 13.54 -12.56 -4.33
CA ALA A 122 14.88 -12.67 -4.87
C ALA A 122 15.74 -11.41 -4.62
N ASP A 123 15.13 -10.22 -4.75
CA ASP A 123 15.81 -8.95 -4.54
C ASP A 123 14.82 -7.86 -4.11
N SER A 124 15.22 -6.99 -3.18
CA SER A 124 14.39 -5.85 -2.72
C SER A 124 14.17 -4.79 -3.80
N GLY A 125 14.96 -4.80 -4.87
CA GLY A 125 14.79 -3.96 -6.05
C GLY A 125 13.57 -4.33 -6.91
N VAL A 126 12.98 -5.51 -6.70
CA VAL A 126 11.73 -5.89 -7.37
C VAL A 126 10.56 -5.19 -6.69
N LEU A 127 9.81 -4.38 -7.45
CA LEU A 127 8.56 -3.76 -7.00
C LEU A 127 7.40 -4.72 -7.18
N ASP A 128 7.29 -5.32 -8.38
CA ASP A 128 6.21 -6.21 -8.76
C ASP A 128 6.70 -7.28 -9.75
N ALA A 129 5.97 -8.39 -9.85
CA ALA A 129 6.24 -9.46 -10.80
C ALA A 129 4.93 -10.03 -11.35
N GLY A 130 4.81 -10.10 -12.67
CA GLY A 130 3.70 -10.74 -13.37
C GLY A 130 4.14 -12.08 -13.94
N VAL A 131 3.35 -13.13 -13.73
CA VAL A 131 3.69 -14.51 -14.14
C VAL A 131 2.64 -15.04 -15.09
N TYR A 132 3.07 -15.51 -16.25
CA TYR A 132 2.19 -16.00 -17.32
C TYR A 132 2.61 -17.39 -17.75
N GLY A 133 1.62 -18.28 -17.80
CA GLY A 133 1.73 -19.62 -18.34
C GLY A 133 0.70 -19.88 -19.43
N PRO A 134 0.57 -21.12 -19.96
CA PRO A 134 -0.48 -21.44 -20.92
C PRO A 134 -1.88 -21.06 -20.42
N PRO A 135 -2.79 -20.46 -21.26
CA PRO A 135 -2.67 -20.34 -22.72
C PRO A 135 -1.89 -19.11 -23.24
N ASP A 136 -1.42 -18.22 -22.36
CA ASP A 136 -0.73 -16.97 -22.76
C ASP A 136 0.69 -17.25 -23.28
N THR A 137 1.26 -18.42 -22.98
CA THR A 137 2.56 -18.89 -23.44
C THR A 137 2.46 -20.27 -24.10
N GLU A 138 3.54 -20.76 -24.69
CA GLU A 138 3.64 -22.14 -25.18
C GLU A 138 3.59 -23.14 -23.99
N PRO A 139 3.08 -24.38 -24.21
CA PRO A 139 3.06 -25.39 -23.16
C PRO A 139 4.45 -25.64 -22.54
N GLY A 140 4.51 -25.61 -21.20
CA GLY A 140 5.77 -25.75 -20.46
C GLY A 140 6.60 -24.48 -20.33
N HIS A 141 6.18 -23.38 -20.97
CA HIS A 141 6.84 -22.07 -20.81
C HIS A 141 6.13 -21.21 -19.77
N VAL A 142 6.94 -20.58 -18.91
CA VAL A 142 6.51 -19.61 -17.90
C VAL A 142 7.27 -18.33 -18.10
N ASP A 143 6.57 -17.28 -18.50
CA ASP A 143 7.12 -15.94 -18.64
C ASP A 143 6.92 -15.17 -17.34
N VAL A 144 8.01 -14.63 -16.79
CA VAL A 144 7.98 -13.81 -15.58
C VAL A 144 8.46 -12.41 -15.94
N TYR A 145 7.55 -11.43 -15.86
CA TYR A 145 7.85 -10.04 -16.09
C TYR A 145 8.17 -9.35 -14.76
N VAL A 146 9.27 -8.61 -14.72
CA VAL A 146 9.76 -7.94 -13.51
C VAL A 146 9.62 -6.44 -13.68
N LEU A 147 9.01 -5.79 -12.68
CA LEU A 147 8.96 -4.35 -12.53
C LEU A 147 9.95 -3.93 -11.44
N ALA A 148 10.87 -3.04 -11.73
CA ALA A 148 11.83 -2.55 -10.75
C ALA A 148 11.20 -1.48 -9.84
N ARG A 149 11.77 -1.33 -8.65
CA ARG A 149 11.34 -0.31 -7.69
C ARG A 149 11.86 1.09 -8.03
N GLU A 150 13.02 1.17 -8.68
CA GLU A 150 13.67 2.43 -8.99
C GLU A 150 13.34 2.93 -10.40
N GLY A 151 13.39 4.24 -10.56
CA GLY A 151 13.17 4.90 -11.84
C GLY A 151 11.74 4.77 -12.34
N ASP A 152 11.59 4.46 -13.62
CA ASP A 152 10.29 4.24 -14.27
C ASP A 152 9.78 2.79 -14.17
N GLY A 153 10.47 1.96 -13.40
CA GLY A 153 10.18 0.54 -13.24
C GLY A 153 10.93 -0.39 -14.18
N THR A 154 11.77 0.14 -15.07
CA THR A 154 12.62 -0.68 -15.96
C THR A 154 13.72 -1.38 -15.15
N PRO A 155 13.75 -2.72 -15.07
CA PRO A 155 14.76 -3.43 -14.31
C PRO A 155 16.11 -3.43 -15.04
N PRO A 156 17.23 -3.23 -14.33
CA PRO A 156 18.56 -3.45 -14.90
C PRO A 156 18.81 -4.94 -15.14
N ASP A 157 19.70 -5.27 -16.08
CA ASP A 157 20.05 -6.65 -16.42
C ASP A 157 20.53 -7.47 -15.21
N THR A 158 21.21 -6.83 -14.27
CA THR A 158 21.67 -7.47 -13.02
C THR A 158 20.50 -7.94 -12.15
N LEU A 159 19.42 -7.15 -12.05
CA LEU A 159 18.22 -7.53 -11.33
C LEU A 159 17.51 -8.70 -12.01
N LEU A 160 17.37 -8.65 -13.35
CA LEU A 160 16.80 -9.76 -14.12
C LEU A 160 17.60 -11.05 -13.94
N ALA A 161 18.94 -10.97 -13.95
CA ALA A 161 19.80 -12.13 -13.72
C ALA A 161 19.63 -12.71 -12.31
N THR A 162 19.52 -11.87 -11.27
CA THR A 162 19.26 -12.29 -9.88
C THR A 162 17.93 -13.03 -9.77
N VAL A 163 16.86 -12.45 -10.32
CA VAL A 163 15.53 -13.09 -10.33
C VAL A 163 15.55 -14.38 -11.11
N ASN A 164 16.16 -14.41 -12.29
CA ASN A 164 16.26 -15.62 -13.11
C ASN A 164 17.03 -16.74 -12.39
N SER A 165 18.10 -16.40 -11.67
CA SER A 165 18.86 -17.39 -10.87
C SER A 165 17.99 -17.97 -9.74
N ALA A 166 17.22 -17.13 -9.05
CA ALA A 166 16.32 -17.56 -7.96
C ALA A 166 15.21 -18.47 -8.49
N LEU A 167 14.58 -18.11 -9.62
CA LEU A 167 13.49 -18.89 -10.21
C LEU A 167 13.96 -20.17 -10.90
N SER A 168 15.23 -20.27 -11.27
CA SER A 168 15.81 -21.45 -11.91
C SER A 168 16.40 -22.45 -10.93
N ALA A 169 16.35 -22.15 -9.61
CA ALA A 169 16.85 -23.04 -8.57
C ALA A 169 16.08 -24.38 -8.58
N GLU A 170 16.78 -25.49 -8.33
CA GLU A 170 16.25 -26.86 -8.44
C GLU A 170 15.09 -27.12 -7.45
N ASP A 171 15.09 -26.45 -6.32
CA ASP A 171 14.07 -26.54 -5.27
C ASP A 171 12.87 -25.59 -5.49
N VAL A 172 12.97 -24.70 -6.47
CA VAL A 172 11.93 -23.71 -6.82
C VAL A 172 11.18 -24.11 -8.08
N ARG A 173 11.92 -24.48 -9.12
CA ARG A 173 11.36 -24.71 -10.45
C ARG A 173 10.92 -26.17 -10.63
N PRO A 174 9.64 -26.43 -11.01
CA PRO A 174 9.24 -27.74 -11.50
C PRO A 174 10.08 -28.19 -12.71
N LEU A 175 10.37 -29.50 -12.80
CA LEU A 175 11.24 -30.05 -13.83
C LEU A 175 10.77 -29.80 -15.28
N THR A 176 9.45 -29.62 -15.45
CA THR A 176 8.81 -29.44 -16.75
C THR A 176 8.75 -27.98 -17.20
N ASP A 177 9.04 -27.04 -16.33
CA ASP A 177 8.83 -25.61 -16.59
C ASP A 177 10.11 -24.97 -17.19
N TYR A 178 9.92 -24.32 -18.31
CA TYR A 178 10.94 -23.44 -18.90
C TYR A 178 10.63 -21.99 -18.51
N VAL A 179 11.35 -21.47 -17.53
CA VAL A 179 11.14 -20.12 -17.00
C VAL A 179 11.95 -19.10 -17.78
N SER A 180 11.32 -18.03 -18.23
CA SER A 180 11.94 -16.90 -18.92
C SER A 180 11.64 -15.62 -18.16
N VAL A 181 12.67 -14.94 -17.64
CA VAL A 181 12.53 -13.67 -16.92
C VAL A 181 12.73 -12.50 -17.89
N LYS A 182 11.78 -11.57 -17.91
CA LYS A 182 11.72 -10.45 -18.84
C LYS A 182 11.49 -9.14 -18.07
N ALA A 183 11.89 -8.01 -18.65
CA ALA A 183 11.52 -6.69 -18.15
C ALA A 183 10.04 -6.42 -18.44
N ALA A 184 9.33 -5.78 -17.52
CA ALA A 184 8.00 -5.25 -17.78
C ALA A 184 8.08 -4.14 -18.84
N GLU A 185 7.08 -4.09 -19.72
CA GLU A 185 6.93 -3.00 -20.70
C GLU A 185 6.31 -1.78 -20.02
N ILE A 186 6.99 -0.64 -20.09
CA ILE A 186 6.55 0.58 -19.41
C ILE A 186 5.68 1.44 -20.30
N LEU A 187 4.41 1.57 -19.96
CA LEU A 187 3.46 2.47 -20.63
C LEU A 187 3.49 3.85 -19.97
N ARG A 188 4.13 4.82 -20.62
CA ARG A 188 4.25 6.18 -20.10
C ARG A 188 3.00 6.98 -20.37
N TYR A 189 2.54 7.75 -19.39
CA TYR A 189 1.44 8.69 -19.51
C TYR A 189 1.72 9.96 -18.73
N SER A 190 0.98 11.01 -19.03
CA SER A 190 1.01 12.27 -18.28
C SER A 190 -0.37 12.62 -17.74
N VAL A 191 -0.39 13.36 -16.63
CA VAL A 191 -1.62 13.95 -16.09
C VAL A 191 -1.58 15.45 -16.29
N ASP A 192 -2.57 15.97 -17.03
CA ASP A 192 -2.80 17.41 -17.20
C ASP A 192 -4.23 17.74 -16.77
N ALA A 193 -4.37 18.57 -15.74
CA ALA A 193 -5.67 18.93 -15.20
C ALA A 193 -5.71 20.39 -14.71
N THR A 194 -6.91 20.99 -14.76
CA THR A 194 -7.22 22.25 -14.11
C THR A 194 -8.09 22.00 -12.90
N LEU A 195 -7.67 22.50 -11.75
CA LEU A 195 -8.46 22.50 -10.52
C LEU A 195 -9.28 23.77 -10.43
N VAL A 196 -10.60 23.63 -10.36
CA VAL A 196 -11.51 24.76 -10.09
C VAL A 196 -11.58 24.93 -8.58
N ILE A 197 -11.07 26.03 -8.05
CA ILE A 197 -10.96 26.28 -6.61
C ILE A 197 -11.82 27.48 -6.24
N ARG A 198 -12.72 27.31 -5.24
CA ARG A 198 -13.54 28.39 -4.71
C ARG A 198 -12.70 29.45 -4.01
N PRO A 199 -13.09 30.74 -4.09
CA PRO A 199 -12.49 31.78 -3.26
C PRO A 199 -12.62 31.45 -1.77
N GLY A 200 -11.51 31.60 -1.01
CA GLY A 200 -11.50 31.43 0.44
C GLY A 200 -10.39 30.51 0.97
N PRO A 201 -10.28 29.24 0.52
CA PRO A 201 -9.13 28.42 0.88
C PRO A 201 -7.82 28.96 0.29
N ASP A 202 -6.70 28.72 0.99
CA ASP A 202 -5.38 28.96 0.43
C ASP A 202 -5.13 28.03 -0.76
N THR A 203 -5.05 28.60 -1.96
CA THR A 203 -4.92 27.87 -3.23
C THR A 203 -3.71 26.95 -3.25
N ASP A 204 -2.57 27.40 -2.72
CA ASP A 204 -1.33 26.61 -2.73
C ASP A 204 -1.46 25.37 -1.85
N THR A 205 -2.14 25.49 -0.70
CA THR A 205 -2.42 24.35 0.18
C THR A 205 -3.34 23.32 -0.49
N VAL A 206 -4.38 23.79 -1.21
CA VAL A 206 -5.31 22.91 -1.93
C VAL A 206 -4.61 22.19 -3.08
N VAL A 207 -3.82 22.91 -3.89
CA VAL A 207 -3.04 22.32 -4.99
C VAL A 207 -2.04 21.29 -4.47
N LYS A 208 -1.36 21.58 -3.37
CA LYS A 208 -0.42 20.64 -2.75
C LYS A 208 -1.11 19.38 -2.26
N ALA A 209 -2.28 19.50 -1.64
CA ALA A 209 -3.07 18.35 -1.20
C ALA A 209 -3.51 17.48 -2.38
N ALA A 210 -4.01 18.08 -3.47
CA ALA A 210 -4.39 17.38 -4.68
C ALA A 210 -3.19 16.69 -5.35
N LYS A 211 -2.04 17.37 -5.41
CA LYS A 211 -0.80 16.80 -5.95
C LYS A 211 -0.34 15.59 -5.16
N ASN A 212 -0.27 15.69 -3.84
CA ASN A 212 0.14 14.58 -2.97
C ASN A 212 -0.82 13.37 -3.11
N ALA A 213 -2.12 13.62 -3.20
CA ALA A 213 -3.11 12.56 -3.39
C ALA A 213 -2.99 11.89 -4.78
N LEU A 214 -2.70 12.69 -5.82
CA LEU A 214 -2.44 12.16 -7.15
C LEU A 214 -1.15 11.33 -7.20
N GLU A 215 -0.06 11.81 -6.59
CA GLU A 215 1.21 11.07 -6.48
C GLU A 215 1.00 9.73 -5.74
N ALA A 216 0.22 9.71 -4.66
CA ALA A 216 -0.13 8.48 -3.97
C ALA A 216 -0.94 7.53 -4.85
N TYR A 217 -1.90 8.04 -5.63
CA TYR A 217 -2.68 7.25 -6.57
C TYR A 217 -1.80 6.67 -7.69
N THR A 218 -0.98 7.50 -8.36
CA THR A 218 -0.11 7.06 -9.45
C THR A 218 0.90 6.01 -8.97
N ALA A 219 1.43 6.17 -7.76
CA ALA A 219 2.29 5.15 -7.14
C ALA A 219 1.54 3.84 -6.84
N SER A 220 0.27 3.91 -6.43
CA SER A 220 -0.53 2.71 -6.12
C SER A 220 -0.91 1.89 -7.37
N VAL A 221 -1.02 2.53 -8.52
CA VAL A 221 -1.33 1.87 -9.81
C VAL A 221 -0.08 1.55 -10.65
N HIS A 222 1.12 1.88 -10.16
CA HIS A 222 2.38 1.49 -10.77
C HIS A 222 2.71 0.05 -10.41
N ALA A 223 1.98 -0.86 -11.03
CA ALA A 223 2.08 -2.31 -10.86
C ALA A 223 1.73 -3.00 -12.18
N ILE A 224 2.15 -4.25 -12.34
CA ILE A 224 1.88 -5.04 -13.55
C ILE A 224 0.37 -5.31 -13.66
N GLU A 225 -0.18 -5.22 -14.88
CA GLU A 225 -1.62 -5.45 -15.20
C GLU A 225 -2.57 -4.52 -14.44
N THR A 226 -2.12 -3.35 -14.01
CA THR A 226 -2.95 -2.42 -13.27
C THR A 226 -3.32 -1.21 -14.11
N ASP A 227 -4.61 -1.09 -14.44
CA ASP A 227 -5.14 0.01 -15.23
C ASP A 227 -5.06 1.36 -14.51
N VAL A 228 -4.77 2.43 -15.25
CA VAL A 228 -4.89 3.79 -14.75
C VAL A 228 -6.28 4.33 -15.05
N SER A 229 -7.15 4.25 -14.07
CA SER A 229 -8.55 4.69 -14.19
C SER A 229 -8.67 6.21 -14.13
N ILE A 230 -9.39 6.79 -15.10
CA ILE A 230 -9.79 8.21 -15.05
C ILE A 230 -10.54 8.54 -13.76
N ALA A 231 -11.42 7.65 -13.30
CA ALA A 231 -12.18 7.84 -12.06
C ALA A 231 -11.23 7.93 -10.84
N GLY A 232 -10.15 7.14 -10.83
CA GLY A 232 -9.11 7.19 -9.80
C GLY A 232 -8.36 8.53 -9.80
N ILE A 233 -8.03 9.07 -10.99
CA ILE A 233 -7.38 10.38 -11.13
C ILE A 233 -8.34 11.49 -10.62
N TYR A 234 -9.61 11.48 -11.01
CA TYR A 234 -10.60 12.43 -10.50
C TYR A 234 -10.74 12.36 -8.98
N ALA A 235 -10.84 11.14 -8.43
CA ALA A 235 -10.95 10.95 -6.98
C ALA A 235 -9.72 11.48 -6.24
N ALA A 236 -8.53 11.29 -6.79
CA ALA A 236 -7.28 11.80 -6.22
C ALA A 236 -7.20 13.33 -6.26
N LEU A 237 -7.63 13.96 -7.37
CA LEU A 237 -7.58 15.41 -7.54
C LEU A 237 -8.69 16.15 -6.79
N LYS A 238 -9.84 15.51 -6.53
CA LYS A 238 -11.02 16.10 -5.87
C LYS A 238 -10.81 16.16 -4.35
N GLN A 239 -9.89 17.01 -3.92
CA GLN A 239 -9.61 17.26 -2.52
C GLN A 239 -10.49 18.36 -1.92
N ALA A 240 -10.46 18.50 -0.59
CA ALA A 240 -11.16 19.59 0.09
C ALA A 240 -10.72 20.95 -0.44
N GLY A 241 -11.66 21.79 -0.87
CA GLY A 241 -11.41 23.09 -1.52
C GLY A 241 -11.42 23.06 -3.04
N VAL A 242 -11.36 21.89 -3.68
CA VAL A 242 -11.53 21.74 -5.13
C VAL A 242 -13.03 21.60 -5.44
N ASP A 243 -13.57 22.55 -6.22
CA ASP A 243 -14.98 22.55 -6.63
C ASP A 243 -15.23 21.67 -7.83
N ASP A 244 -14.30 21.68 -8.81
CA ASP A 244 -14.35 20.80 -9.97
C ASP A 244 -12.95 20.50 -10.50
N VAL A 245 -12.83 19.47 -11.33
CA VAL A 245 -11.59 19.03 -11.97
C VAL A 245 -11.82 18.89 -13.46
N ILE A 246 -11.05 19.63 -14.25
CA ILE A 246 -11.08 19.54 -15.72
C ILE A 246 -9.84 18.76 -16.15
N LEU A 247 -10.00 17.45 -16.40
CA LEU A 247 -8.93 16.57 -16.84
C LEU A 247 -8.77 16.69 -18.37
N ARG A 248 -7.54 16.99 -18.84
CA ARG A 248 -7.18 17.05 -20.27
C ARG A 248 -6.42 15.80 -20.72
N ALA A 249 -5.57 15.27 -19.85
CA ALA A 249 -4.84 14.04 -20.07
C ALA A 249 -4.77 13.22 -18.76
N PRO A 250 -4.90 11.89 -18.85
CA PRO A 250 -5.23 11.09 -20.04
C PRO A 250 -6.71 11.29 -20.46
N ALA A 251 -6.99 11.15 -21.77
CA ALA A 251 -8.35 11.31 -22.31
C ALA A 251 -9.27 10.10 -22.04
N ALA A 252 -8.68 8.94 -21.77
CA ALA A 252 -9.37 7.70 -21.44
C ALA A 252 -8.59 6.91 -20.40
N THR A 253 -9.26 5.96 -19.73
CA THR A 253 -8.57 4.97 -18.88
C THR A 253 -7.49 4.28 -19.70
N LEU A 254 -6.27 4.25 -19.16
CA LEU A 254 -5.16 3.54 -19.76
C LEU A 254 -5.25 2.07 -19.36
N ALA A 255 -5.60 1.21 -20.32
CA ALA A 255 -5.61 -0.22 -20.10
C ALA A 255 -4.18 -0.76 -20.14
N VAL A 256 -3.83 -1.59 -19.18
CA VAL A 256 -2.51 -2.18 -19.00
C VAL A 256 -2.62 -3.70 -19.16
N GLY A 257 -1.95 -4.23 -20.19
CA GLY A 257 -2.00 -5.65 -20.52
C GLY A 257 -0.97 -6.49 -19.76
N ASN A 258 -0.91 -7.78 -20.16
CA ASN A 258 0.03 -8.76 -19.62
C ASN A 258 1.48 -8.27 -19.75
N GLY A 259 2.23 -8.31 -18.66
CA GLY A 259 3.64 -7.90 -18.63
C GLY A 259 3.90 -6.41 -18.80
N GLN A 260 2.84 -5.59 -18.80
CA GLN A 260 2.92 -4.12 -18.87
C GLN A 260 2.71 -3.48 -17.51
N ALA A 261 3.27 -2.28 -17.31
CA ALA A 261 3.05 -1.42 -16.14
C ALA A 261 2.97 0.05 -16.56
N ALA A 262 2.06 0.81 -15.94
CA ALA A 262 1.90 2.23 -16.25
C ALA A 262 2.87 3.09 -15.42
N TRP A 263 3.46 4.12 -16.05
CA TRP A 263 4.32 5.10 -15.38
C TRP A 263 3.88 6.53 -15.68
N CYS A 264 3.60 7.30 -14.62
CA CYS A 264 3.27 8.72 -14.73
C CYS A 264 4.56 9.54 -14.91
N GLU A 265 4.85 9.95 -16.15
CA GLU A 265 6.07 10.69 -16.48
C GLU A 265 6.03 12.14 -16.00
N SER A 266 4.86 12.79 -16.06
CA SER A 266 4.70 14.18 -15.66
C SER A 266 3.29 14.50 -15.16
N VAL A 267 3.21 15.45 -14.23
CA VAL A 267 1.96 16.00 -13.70
C VAL A 267 1.96 17.51 -13.88
N THR A 268 0.98 18.03 -14.62
CA THR A 268 0.74 19.45 -14.81
C THR A 268 -0.61 19.81 -14.20
N LEU A 269 -0.59 20.62 -13.13
CA LEU A 269 -1.80 21.12 -12.49
C LEU A 269 -1.87 22.63 -12.67
N SER A 270 -2.98 23.12 -13.16
CA SER A 270 -3.32 24.56 -13.23
C SER A 270 -4.56 24.83 -12.35
N THR A 271 -4.80 26.08 -12.03
CA THR A 271 -5.94 26.50 -11.22
C THR A 271 -6.80 27.50 -11.96
N GLN A 272 -8.09 27.48 -11.69
CA GLN A 272 -9.03 28.50 -12.16
C GLN A 272 -10.08 28.74 -11.08
N GLU A 273 -10.67 29.97 -11.06
CA GLU A 273 -11.83 30.26 -10.24
C GLU A 273 -13.10 29.70 -10.89
N PRO A 274 -14.14 29.34 -10.11
CA PRO A 274 -15.44 28.95 -10.68
C PRO A 274 -16.06 30.15 -11.41
N ASP A 275 -16.74 29.85 -12.53
CA ASP A 275 -17.50 30.82 -13.30
C ASP A 275 -18.67 31.43 -12.52
#